data_5ebac84eae9f0a0cfe9a800782548a49
#
_entry.id   5ebac84eae9f0a0cfe9a800782548a49
#
_cell.length_a   1.000
_cell.length_b   1.000
_cell.length_c   1.000
_cell.angle_alpha   90.00
_cell.angle_beta   90.00
_cell.angle_gamma   90.00
#
_symmetry.space_group_name_H-M   'P 1'
#
loop_
_entity.id
_entity.type
_entity.pdbx_description
1 polymer ?
#
loop_
_entity_poly.entity_id
_entity_poly.type
_entity_poly.pdbx_seq_one_letter_code
_entity_poly.pdbx_strand_id
1 'polypeptide(L)'
;VIPALDPTKHKVIFIGTPIGQKDLLSQIRESGTYRVEKYPLCSKFPCDEASFDSIWADRFTYEYTKDIYKQYESAGRTQGFYQEYLLEITDLSTLLVEEDDIKWYDPMLVLQNKGAYNIYISTDFATSTKKSADFSTIAVWAISYNNDWLLVDGQCKRQSMQDNIEDLFGYAKKWKPISVGIESSGQQGGFLSIIEEMKLQRNIWFQFAKKPGSKEPGIRPIKDKVHRFVTGVQPKFKQGKIWFPKPEIVKSSNYRLFELVEEMINELSKFTMAGGVTSLKHDDAIDTLNQLSEMELYAPSDDSVIEKSVVTEGGLVWTGIWEDEEDSEYRG
;
A
#
# COMPACT_ATOMS: atom_id res chain seq x y z
N VAL A 1 -11.03 40.51 15.14
CA VAL A 1 -11.34 41.24 13.89
C VAL A 1 -12.84 41.37 13.71
N ILE A 2 -13.63 40.32 13.78
CA ILE A 2 -15.10 40.34 13.54
C ILE A 2 -15.84 41.36 14.44
N PRO A 3 -15.53 41.48 15.74
CA PRO A 3 -16.21 42.49 16.59
C PRO A 3 -15.98 43.96 16.20
N ALA A 4 -14.97 44.21 15.36
CA ALA A 4 -14.66 45.58 14.89
C ALA A 4 -15.35 45.93 13.57
N LEU A 5 -16.20 45.06 13.03
CA LEU A 5 -16.91 45.27 11.78
C LEU A 5 -18.27 45.93 12.00
N ASP A 6 -18.74 46.65 10.99
CA ASP A 6 -20.10 47.20 11.01
C ASP A 6 -21.12 46.07 11.14
N PRO A 7 -22.03 46.11 12.13
CA PRO A 7 -22.96 44.98 12.37
C PRO A 7 -23.95 44.76 11.22
N THR A 8 -24.15 45.75 10.35
CA THR A 8 -25.18 45.70 9.30
C THR A 8 -24.65 45.53 7.89
N LYS A 9 -23.43 45.98 7.65
CA LYS A 9 -22.83 46.06 6.30
C LYS A 9 -21.34 45.67 6.33
N HIS A 10 -21.05 44.36 6.42
CA HIS A 10 -19.68 43.92 6.35
C HIS A 10 -19.53 42.69 5.43
N LYS A 11 -18.33 42.49 4.93
CA LYS A 11 -17.92 41.32 4.20
C LYS A 11 -16.55 40.88 4.70
N VAL A 12 -16.43 39.62 5.08
CA VAL A 12 -15.16 39.03 5.49
C VAL A 12 -14.77 37.95 4.46
N ILE A 13 -13.57 38.02 3.96
CA ILE A 13 -13.01 37.05 3.03
C ILE A 13 -11.73 36.50 3.66
N PHE A 14 -11.66 35.18 3.81
CA PHE A 14 -10.46 34.47 4.20
C PHE A 14 -9.87 33.80 2.95
N ILE A 15 -8.60 34.08 2.67
CA ILE A 15 -7.88 33.47 1.54
C ILE A 15 -6.62 32.86 2.10
N GLY A 16 -6.37 31.62 1.73
CA GLY A 16 -5.15 30.91 2.13
C GLY A 16 -5.16 29.46 1.70
N THR A 17 -4.04 28.80 1.89
CA THR A 17 -3.89 27.37 1.75
C THR A 17 -4.10 26.73 3.13
N PRO A 18 -4.90 25.68 3.27
CA PRO A 18 -5.06 24.98 4.53
C PRO A 18 -3.74 24.27 4.91
N ILE A 19 -3.34 24.41 6.19
CA ILE A 19 -2.09 23.84 6.71
C ILE A 19 -2.36 22.54 7.48
N GLY A 20 -3.54 22.41 8.05
CA GLY A 20 -3.90 21.22 8.84
C GLY A 20 -5.40 21.18 9.14
N GLN A 21 -5.88 20.05 9.64
CA GLN A 21 -7.29 19.84 9.93
C GLN A 21 -7.83 20.79 11.02
N LYS A 22 -6.96 21.28 11.91
CA LYS A 22 -7.32 22.19 13.02
C LYS A 22 -6.92 23.64 12.78
N ASP A 23 -6.52 24.00 11.58
CA ASP A 23 -6.19 25.38 11.25
C ASP A 23 -7.45 26.26 11.13
N LEU A 24 -7.25 27.56 11.06
CA LEU A 24 -8.35 28.53 10.99
C LEU A 24 -9.26 28.29 9.78
N LEU A 25 -8.71 27.98 8.61
CA LEU A 25 -9.50 27.74 7.40
C LEU A 25 -10.33 26.46 7.49
N SER A 26 -9.77 25.41 8.08
CA SER A 26 -10.48 24.16 8.34
C SER A 26 -11.62 24.35 9.35
N GLN A 27 -11.36 25.07 10.45
CA GLN A 27 -12.40 25.39 11.44
C GLN A 27 -13.52 26.27 10.86
N ILE A 28 -13.18 27.27 10.05
CA ILE A 28 -14.16 28.12 9.35
C ILE A 28 -15.02 27.29 8.39
N ARG A 29 -14.40 26.37 7.65
CA ARG A 29 -15.10 25.46 6.75
C ARG A 29 -16.09 24.56 7.51
N GLU A 30 -15.65 23.95 8.61
CA GLU A 30 -16.47 23.06 9.43
C GLU A 30 -17.61 23.76 10.17
N SER A 31 -17.43 25.04 10.48
CA SER A 31 -18.49 25.85 11.14
C SER A 31 -19.75 26.02 10.27
N GLY A 32 -19.65 25.82 8.95
CA GLY A 32 -20.75 26.04 8.00
C GLY A 32 -21.24 27.49 7.90
N THR A 33 -20.57 28.42 8.57
CA THR A 33 -20.99 29.86 8.64
C THR A 33 -20.59 30.62 7.39
N TYR A 34 -19.59 30.16 6.67
CA TYR A 34 -19.03 30.83 5.50
C TYR A 34 -19.26 30.01 4.23
N ARG A 35 -19.45 30.69 3.10
CA ARG A 35 -19.37 30.07 1.79
C ARG A 35 -17.93 29.71 1.50
N VAL A 36 -17.67 28.44 1.20
CA VAL A 36 -16.33 27.91 0.93
C VAL A 36 -16.18 27.57 -0.54
N GLU A 37 -15.17 28.13 -1.17
CA GLU A 37 -14.76 27.80 -2.53
C GLU A 37 -13.34 27.24 -2.50
N LYS A 38 -13.11 26.10 -3.17
CA LYS A 38 -11.79 25.48 -3.29
C LYS A 38 -11.32 25.53 -4.72
N TYR A 39 -10.08 25.91 -4.91
CA TYR A 39 -9.43 26.01 -6.21
C TYR A 39 -8.14 25.18 -6.22
N PRO A 40 -8.24 23.82 -6.18
CA PRO A 40 -7.05 22.98 -6.36
C PRO A 40 -6.51 23.14 -7.76
N LEU A 41 -5.21 22.91 -7.96
CA LEU A 41 -4.57 23.02 -9.27
C LEU A 41 -5.22 22.08 -10.29
N CYS A 42 -5.53 20.85 -9.88
CA CYS A 42 -6.24 19.83 -10.65
C CYS A 42 -6.99 18.91 -9.69
N SER A 43 -7.85 18.05 -10.21
CA SER A 43 -8.64 17.15 -9.37
C SER A 43 -7.80 15.98 -8.82
N LYS A 44 -6.73 15.56 -9.53
CA LYS A 44 -5.83 14.48 -9.13
C LYS A 44 -4.46 14.64 -9.80
N PHE A 45 -3.40 14.40 -9.03
CA PHE A 45 -2.04 14.23 -9.53
C PHE A 45 -1.27 13.25 -8.62
N PRO A 46 -0.38 12.36 -9.13
CA PRO A 46 -0.07 12.14 -10.54
C PRO A 46 -1.22 11.49 -11.32
N CYS A 47 -1.28 11.80 -12.63
CA CYS A 47 -2.27 11.27 -13.55
C CYS A 47 -1.69 11.24 -14.96
N ASP A 48 -2.41 10.62 -15.92
CA ASP A 48 -2.07 10.70 -17.34
C ASP A 48 -2.36 12.10 -17.88
N GLU A 49 -1.60 12.55 -18.87
CA GLU A 49 -1.80 13.84 -19.53
C GLU A 49 -3.23 14.00 -20.07
N ALA A 50 -3.80 12.93 -20.62
CA ALA A 50 -5.17 12.93 -21.14
C ALA A 50 -6.26 13.09 -20.08
N SER A 51 -5.95 12.80 -18.81
CA SER A 51 -6.87 12.93 -17.65
C SER A 51 -6.57 14.15 -16.78
N PHE A 52 -5.58 14.95 -17.15
CA PHE A 52 -5.19 16.15 -16.42
C PHE A 52 -6.21 17.29 -16.65
N ASP A 53 -6.78 17.81 -15.56
CA ASP A 53 -7.88 18.78 -15.54
C ASP A 53 -7.52 20.06 -14.79
N SER A 54 -6.43 20.73 -15.19
CA SER A 54 -6.03 21.98 -14.54
C SER A 54 -7.13 23.04 -14.56
N ILE A 55 -7.41 23.65 -13.41
CA ILE A 55 -8.35 24.78 -13.32
C ILE A 55 -7.80 26.08 -13.94
N TRP A 56 -6.50 26.11 -14.19
CA TRP A 56 -5.82 27.24 -14.85
C TRP A 56 -4.78 26.72 -15.83
N ALA A 57 -5.27 26.13 -16.94
CA ALA A 57 -4.47 25.40 -17.92
C ALA A 57 -3.37 26.25 -18.60
N ASP A 58 -3.62 27.56 -18.78
CA ASP A 58 -2.63 28.49 -19.39
C ASP A 58 -1.39 28.68 -18.50
N ARG A 59 -1.53 28.52 -17.18
CA ARG A 59 -0.44 28.67 -16.21
C ARG A 59 0.13 27.32 -15.76
N PHE A 60 -0.75 26.39 -15.47
CA PHE A 60 -0.41 25.08 -14.92
C PHE A 60 -0.66 24.00 -15.98
N THR A 61 0.28 23.87 -16.90
CA THR A 61 0.29 22.78 -17.89
C THR A 61 0.64 21.46 -17.23
N TYR A 62 0.33 20.33 -17.88
CA TYR A 62 0.68 19.01 -17.38
C TYR A 62 2.19 18.87 -17.11
N GLU A 63 3.04 19.27 -18.07
CA GLU A 63 4.50 19.18 -17.92
C GLU A 63 5.01 20.05 -16.78
N TYR A 64 4.52 21.28 -16.63
CA TYR A 64 4.90 22.16 -15.52
C TYR A 64 4.50 21.56 -14.16
N THR A 65 3.29 21.01 -14.07
CA THR A 65 2.80 20.36 -12.84
C THR A 65 3.61 19.12 -12.49
N LYS A 66 3.98 18.33 -13.49
CA LYS A 66 4.82 17.14 -13.34
C LYS A 66 6.23 17.49 -12.85
N ASP A 67 6.81 18.59 -13.35
CA ASP A 67 8.12 19.05 -12.88
C ASP A 67 8.09 19.53 -11.43
N ILE A 68 7.04 20.25 -11.03
CA ILE A 68 6.84 20.63 -9.62
C ILE A 68 6.69 19.37 -8.77
N TYR A 69 5.83 18.43 -9.17
CA TYR A 69 5.62 17.20 -8.42
C TYR A 69 6.93 16.44 -8.20
N LYS A 70 7.75 16.29 -9.25
CA LYS A 70 9.07 15.65 -9.14
C LYS A 70 10.03 16.36 -8.19
N GLN A 71 9.95 17.70 -8.09
CA GLN A 71 10.76 18.45 -7.13
C GLN A 71 10.36 18.11 -5.69
N TYR A 72 9.05 18.02 -5.42
CA TYR A 72 8.56 17.60 -4.10
C TYR A 72 8.90 16.13 -3.80
N GLU A 73 8.75 15.25 -4.77
CA GLU A 73 9.07 13.83 -4.67
C GLU A 73 10.56 13.60 -4.38
N SER A 74 11.44 14.26 -5.13
CA SER A 74 12.90 14.16 -4.93
C SER A 74 13.38 14.75 -3.60
N ALA A 75 12.59 15.65 -3.01
CA ALA A 75 12.83 16.21 -1.69
C ALA A 75 12.18 15.40 -0.55
N GLY A 76 11.52 14.25 -0.84
CA GLY A 76 10.76 13.48 0.15
C GLY A 76 9.56 14.22 0.74
N ARG A 77 9.00 15.21 0.03
CA ARG A 77 7.97 16.13 0.53
C ARG A 77 6.69 16.13 -0.32
N THR A 78 6.33 15.01 -0.91
CA THR A 78 5.14 14.86 -1.76
C THR A 78 3.85 15.33 -1.10
N GLN A 79 3.73 15.18 0.21
CA GLN A 79 2.60 15.72 0.96
C GLN A 79 2.49 17.25 0.88
N GLY A 80 3.60 17.97 0.83
CA GLY A 80 3.58 19.41 0.58
C GLY A 80 2.94 19.75 -0.75
N PHE A 81 3.18 18.95 -1.80
CA PHE A 81 2.50 19.12 -3.08
C PHE A 81 0.98 18.92 -2.95
N TYR A 82 0.53 17.85 -2.31
CA TYR A 82 -0.90 17.60 -2.10
C TYR A 82 -1.56 18.72 -1.30
N GLN A 83 -0.90 19.19 -0.27
CA GLN A 83 -1.40 20.28 0.58
C GLN A 83 -1.47 21.63 -0.17
N GLU A 84 -0.39 22.03 -0.84
CA GLU A 84 -0.26 23.36 -1.44
C GLU A 84 -1.00 23.47 -2.78
N TYR A 85 -0.97 22.40 -3.60
CA TYR A 85 -1.51 22.44 -4.96
C TYR A 85 -2.87 21.73 -5.09
N LEU A 86 -3.10 20.66 -4.35
CA LEU A 86 -4.39 19.96 -4.40
C LEU A 86 -5.32 20.32 -3.24
N LEU A 87 -4.84 21.13 -2.29
CA LEU A 87 -5.58 21.53 -1.09
C LEU A 87 -6.07 20.33 -0.26
N GLU A 88 -5.33 19.24 -0.33
CA GLU A 88 -5.55 18.03 0.45
C GLU A 88 -4.77 18.12 1.75
N ILE A 89 -5.47 18.08 2.88
CA ILE A 89 -4.86 18.11 4.21
C ILE A 89 -4.78 16.69 4.72
N THR A 90 -3.57 16.21 4.93
CA THR A 90 -3.35 15.00 5.72
C THR A 90 -2.87 15.43 7.10
N ASP A 91 -3.60 15.07 8.12
CA ASP A 91 -3.13 15.25 9.50
C ASP A 91 -2.10 14.16 9.81
N LEU A 92 -0.83 14.52 9.74
CA LEU A 92 0.28 13.59 9.98
C LEU A 92 0.19 12.94 11.36
N SER A 93 -0.40 13.63 12.34
CA SER A 93 -0.59 13.07 13.69
C SER A 93 -1.61 11.93 13.74
N THR A 94 -2.40 11.76 12.68
CA THR A 94 -3.41 10.70 12.55
C THR A 94 -3.04 9.64 11.55
N LEU A 95 -1.89 9.74 10.86
CA LEU A 95 -1.39 8.71 9.96
C LEU A 95 -1.17 7.41 10.72
N LEU A 96 -1.59 6.32 10.11
CA LEU A 96 -1.40 4.99 10.69
C LEU A 96 0.02 4.45 10.44
N VAL A 97 0.67 4.92 9.37
CA VAL A 97 2.06 4.57 9.01
C VAL A 97 2.79 5.86 8.68
N GLU A 98 3.91 6.09 9.32
CA GLU A 98 4.80 7.22 9.07
C GLU A 98 5.87 6.82 8.04
N GLU A 99 6.52 7.79 7.41
CA GLU A 99 7.57 7.54 6.42
C GLU A 99 8.73 6.71 7.00
N ASP A 100 9.09 6.96 8.25
CA ASP A 100 10.15 6.22 8.98
C ASP A 100 9.79 4.75 9.26
N ASP A 101 8.50 4.39 9.22
CA ASP A 101 8.04 3.02 9.37
C ASP A 101 8.26 2.18 8.10
N ILE A 102 8.44 2.84 6.93
CA ILE A 102 8.64 2.18 5.64
C ILE A 102 10.05 1.65 5.55
N LYS A 103 10.18 0.34 5.33
CA LYS A 103 11.48 -0.31 5.18
C LYS A 103 11.67 -0.78 3.74
N TRP A 104 12.89 -0.60 3.25
CA TRP A 104 13.27 -0.92 1.87
C TRP A 104 14.30 -2.04 1.84
N TYR A 105 14.21 -2.93 0.84
CA TYR A 105 15.18 -4.01 0.66
C TYR A 105 15.58 -4.17 -0.80
N ASP A 106 16.71 -4.84 -1.05
CA ASP A 106 17.12 -5.24 -2.41
C ASP A 106 16.36 -6.52 -2.82
N PRO A 107 15.53 -6.49 -3.87
CA PRO A 107 14.76 -7.65 -4.31
C PRO A 107 15.61 -8.87 -4.70
N MET A 108 16.89 -8.69 -5.02
CA MET A 108 17.81 -9.78 -5.31
C MET A 108 17.98 -10.72 -4.10
N LEU A 109 17.83 -10.21 -2.89
CA LEU A 109 17.90 -10.99 -1.66
C LEU A 109 16.93 -12.20 -1.69
N VAL A 110 15.67 -11.97 -2.05
CA VAL A 110 14.66 -13.02 -2.12
C VAL A 110 14.80 -13.84 -3.39
N LEU A 111 15.12 -13.19 -4.53
CA LEU A 111 15.24 -13.88 -5.82
C LEU A 111 16.35 -14.94 -5.83
N GLN A 112 17.46 -14.68 -5.13
CA GLN A 112 18.57 -15.62 -5.01
C GLN A 112 18.30 -16.75 -4.00
N ASN A 113 17.48 -16.49 -2.98
CA ASN A 113 17.25 -17.39 -1.85
C ASN A 113 15.77 -17.74 -1.64
N LYS A 114 15.02 -18.01 -2.72
CA LYS A 114 13.57 -18.26 -2.64
C LYS A 114 13.19 -19.38 -1.65
N GLY A 115 14.03 -20.38 -1.49
CA GLY A 115 13.80 -21.51 -0.58
C GLY A 115 13.82 -21.13 0.91
N ALA A 116 14.39 -19.98 1.26
CA ALA A 116 14.45 -19.47 2.63
C ALA A 116 13.16 -18.73 3.07
N TYR A 117 12.17 -18.66 2.21
CA TYR A 117 10.94 -17.93 2.46
C TYR A 117 9.70 -18.77 2.18
N ASN A 118 8.68 -18.57 2.98
CA ASN A 118 7.34 -19.05 2.69
C ASN A 118 6.59 -18.00 1.88
N ILE A 119 6.02 -18.39 0.75
CA ILE A 119 5.36 -17.47 -0.17
C ILE A 119 3.85 -17.51 0.01
N TYR A 120 3.25 -16.32 0.03
CA TYR A 120 1.82 -16.10 0.13
C TYR A 120 1.37 -15.08 -0.93
N ILE A 121 0.13 -15.19 -1.37
CA ILE A 121 -0.48 -14.21 -2.26
C ILE A 121 -1.72 -13.67 -1.59
N SER A 122 -1.87 -12.36 -1.55
CA SER A 122 -3.10 -11.68 -1.18
C SER A 122 -3.69 -10.98 -2.40
N THR A 123 -5.04 -10.95 -2.50
CA THR A 123 -5.72 -10.38 -3.66
C THR A 123 -6.89 -9.50 -3.24
N ASP A 124 -7.08 -8.42 -3.98
CA ASP A 124 -8.32 -7.67 -3.97
C ASP A 124 -8.78 -7.48 -5.42
N PHE A 125 -9.90 -8.11 -5.79
CA PHE A 125 -10.39 -8.13 -7.16
C PHE A 125 -11.59 -7.22 -7.31
N ALA A 126 -11.45 -6.15 -8.11
CA ALA A 126 -12.59 -5.34 -8.52
C ALA A 126 -13.58 -6.15 -9.38
N THR A 127 -14.86 -5.97 -9.11
CA THR A 127 -15.95 -6.67 -9.84
C THR A 127 -16.38 -5.97 -11.12
N SER A 128 -15.86 -4.77 -11.40
CA SER A 128 -16.23 -3.93 -12.55
C SER A 128 -15.00 -3.50 -13.34
N THR A 129 -15.13 -3.43 -14.66
CA THR A 129 -14.07 -2.98 -15.58
C THR A 129 -14.25 -1.52 -16.06
N LYS A 130 -15.22 -0.77 -15.52
CA LYS A 130 -15.46 0.62 -15.92
C LYS A 130 -14.25 1.50 -15.58
N LYS A 131 -13.99 2.56 -16.35
CA LYS A 131 -12.90 3.52 -16.09
C LYS A 131 -12.93 4.17 -14.70
N SER A 132 -14.09 4.17 -14.04
CA SER A 132 -14.28 4.65 -12.67
C SER A 132 -14.28 3.52 -11.63
N ALA A 133 -14.00 2.28 -12.02
CA ALA A 133 -13.95 1.14 -11.11
C ALA A 133 -12.64 1.12 -10.32
N ASP A 134 -12.66 0.41 -9.21
CA ASP A 134 -11.49 0.16 -8.38
C ASP A 134 -10.45 -0.69 -9.12
N PHE A 135 -9.23 -0.67 -8.64
CA PHE A 135 -8.17 -1.53 -9.15
C PHE A 135 -8.38 -2.97 -8.68
N SER A 136 -7.85 -3.90 -9.47
CA SER A 136 -7.62 -5.26 -8.99
C SER A 136 -6.17 -5.40 -8.62
N THR A 137 -5.92 -5.80 -7.38
CA THR A 137 -4.59 -5.93 -6.83
C THR A 137 -4.25 -7.39 -6.54
N ILE A 138 -3.05 -7.79 -6.94
CA ILE A 138 -2.42 -9.07 -6.57
C ILE A 138 -1.08 -8.72 -5.94
N ALA A 139 -0.86 -9.10 -4.69
CA ALA A 139 0.41 -8.89 -4.00
C ALA A 139 1.01 -10.22 -3.57
N VAL A 140 2.28 -10.45 -3.93
CA VAL A 140 3.03 -11.66 -3.57
C VAL A 140 4.00 -11.32 -2.45
N TRP A 141 3.90 -12.06 -1.37
CA TRP A 141 4.65 -11.83 -0.14
C TRP A 141 5.56 -13.00 0.18
N ALA A 142 6.80 -12.70 0.54
CA ALA A 142 7.74 -13.64 1.11
C ALA A 142 7.81 -13.44 2.63
N ILE A 143 7.56 -14.49 3.39
CA ILE A 143 7.64 -14.46 4.85
C ILE A 143 8.97 -15.10 5.25
N SER A 144 9.80 -14.34 5.98
CA SER A 144 11.08 -14.81 6.50
C SER A 144 10.90 -15.65 7.78
N TYR A 145 11.95 -16.39 8.18
CA TYR A 145 11.98 -17.09 9.47
C TYR A 145 11.75 -16.14 10.66
N ASN A 146 12.15 -14.88 10.53
CA ASN A 146 11.97 -13.82 11.53
C ASN A 146 10.59 -13.15 11.45
N ASN A 147 9.68 -13.72 10.64
CA ASN A 147 8.34 -13.20 10.39
C ASN A 147 8.32 -11.79 9.79
N ASP A 148 9.35 -11.45 8.99
CA ASP A 148 9.31 -10.25 8.15
C ASP A 148 8.49 -10.52 6.89
N TRP A 149 7.73 -9.56 6.45
CA TRP A 149 6.88 -9.59 5.27
C TRP A 149 7.51 -8.77 4.17
N LEU A 150 8.00 -9.45 3.14
CA LEU A 150 8.64 -8.78 2.00
C LEU A 150 7.73 -8.84 0.79
N LEU A 151 7.37 -7.69 0.22
CA LEU A 151 6.64 -7.64 -1.05
C LEU A 151 7.59 -7.98 -2.19
N VAL A 152 7.39 -9.11 -2.86
CA VAL A 152 8.36 -9.65 -3.84
C VAL A 152 7.89 -9.59 -5.28
N ASP A 153 6.58 -9.54 -5.52
CA ASP A 153 5.97 -9.44 -6.84
C ASP A 153 4.53 -8.96 -6.73
N GLY A 154 3.91 -8.65 -7.85
CA GLY A 154 2.51 -8.28 -7.87
C GLY A 154 2.15 -7.27 -8.94
N GLN A 155 0.92 -6.80 -8.87
CA GLN A 155 0.38 -5.78 -9.76
C GLN A 155 -0.85 -5.09 -9.15
N CYS A 156 -1.11 -3.86 -9.60
CA CYS A 156 -2.31 -3.10 -9.33
C CYS A 156 -2.85 -2.56 -10.67
N LYS A 157 -3.98 -3.09 -11.15
CA LYS A 157 -4.49 -2.78 -12.49
C LYS A 157 -6.01 -2.82 -12.56
N ARG A 158 -6.56 -2.09 -13.54
CA ARG A 158 -7.96 -2.27 -13.97
C ARG A 158 -8.02 -3.28 -15.10
N GLN A 159 -8.59 -4.45 -14.81
CA GLN A 159 -8.74 -5.51 -15.80
C GLN A 159 -9.97 -6.39 -15.50
N SER A 160 -10.29 -7.29 -16.41
CA SER A 160 -11.41 -8.21 -16.22
C SER A 160 -11.10 -9.25 -15.12
N MET A 161 -12.14 -9.84 -14.53
CA MET A 161 -11.95 -10.93 -13.58
C MET A 161 -11.22 -12.12 -14.21
N GLN A 162 -11.48 -12.40 -15.48
CA GLN A 162 -10.79 -13.47 -16.20
C GLN A 162 -9.28 -13.19 -16.28
N ASP A 163 -8.87 -11.96 -16.61
CA ASP A 163 -7.47 -11.57 -16.66
C ASP A 163 -6.84 -11.61 -15.26
N ASN A 164 -7.60 -11.23 -14.22
CA ASN A 164 -7.14 -11.36 -12.84
C ASN A 164 -6.82 -12.80 -12.46
N ILE A 165 -7.68 -13.75 -12.83
CA ILE A 165 -7.47 -15.17 -12.59
C ILE A 165 -6.27 -15.68 -13.41
N GLU A 166 -6.12 -15.26 -14.68
CA GLU A 166 -4.94 -15.62 -15.49
C GLU A 166 -3.64 -15.14 -14.84
N ASP A 167 -3.58 -13.86 -14.43
CA ASP A 167 -2.42 -13.30 -13.75
C ASP A 167 -2.15 -14.02 -12.42
N LEU A 168 -3.19 -14.33 -11.63
CA LEU A 168 -3.05 -15.11 -10.40
C LEU A 168 -2.37 -16.45 -10.64
N PHE A 169 -2.80 -17.20 -11.65
CA PHE A 169 -2.15 -18.48 -12.02
C PHE A 169 -0.72 -18.27 -12.50
N GLY A 170 -0.44 -17.17 -13.19
CA GLY A 170 0.91 -16.78 -13.58
C GLY A 170 1.81 -16.59 -12.35
N TYR A 171 1.37 -15.84 -11.36
CA TYR A 171 2.09 -15.64 -10.10
C TYR A 171 2.20 -16.95 -9.29
N ALA A 172 1.14 -17.73 -9.21
CA ALA A 172 1.14 -19.02 -8.50
C ALA A 172 2.15 -20.01 -9.12
N LYS A 173 2.24 -20.09 -10.44
CA LYS A 173 3.24 -20.89 -11.15
C LYS A 173 4.66 -20.42 -10.88
N LYS A 174 4.90 -19.10 -10.88
CA LYS A 174 6.22 -18.48 -10.68
C LYS A 174 6.72 -18.65 -9.26
N TRP A 175 5.84 -18.42 -8.28
CA TRP A 175 6.20 -18.28 -6.87
C TRP A 175 5.86 -19.48 -5.99
N LYS A 176 4.96 -20.37 -6.45
CA LYS A 176 4.51 -21.59 -5.74
C LYS A 176 4.05 -21.27 -4.30
N PRO A 177 3.03 -20.41 -4.12
CA PRO A 177 2.61 -19.97 -2.79
C PRO A 177 2.06 -21.13 -1.97
N ILE A 178 2.26 -21.07 -0.65
CA ILE A 178 1.62 -21.97 0.31
C ILE A 178 0.11 -21.77 0.27
N SER A 179 -0.32 -20.50 0.34
CA SER A 179 -1.74 -20.18 0.20
C SER A 179 -1.98 -18.86 -0.52
N VAL A 180 -3.19 -18.73 -1.05
CA VAL A 180 -3.69 -17.58 -1.78
C VAL A 180 -4.92 -17.04 -1.07
N GLY A 181 -4.85 -15.79 -0.62
CA GLY A 181 -5.97 -15.07 -0.05
C GLY A 181 -6.89 -14.57 -1.16
N ILE A 182 -8.15 -14.98 -1.09
CA ILE A 182 -9.23 -14.48 -1.95
C ILE A 182 -10.37 -14.10 -1.03
N GLU A 183 -10.98 -12.95 -1.27
CA GLU A 183 -12.12 -12.55 -0.48
C GLU A 183 -13.32 -13.48 -0.76
N SER A 184 -13.91 -14.04 0.30
CA SER A 184 -15.04 -14.98 0.21
C SER A 184 -16.39 -14.30 0.39
N SER A 185 -16.45 -12.96 0.40
CA SER A 185 -17.69 -12.19 0.51
C SER A 185 -18.20 -11.71 -0.86
N GLY A 186 -19.53 -11.48 -0.96
CA GLY A 186 -20.13 -10.94 -2.16
C GLY A 186 -19.90 -11.79 -3.42
N GLN A 187 -19.63 -11.10 -4.53
CA GLN A 187 -19.43 -11.75 -5.84
C GLN A 187 -18.08 -12.48 -5.94
N GLN A 188 -17.09 -12.09 -5.15
CA GLN A 188 -15.75 -12.70 -5.17
C GLN A 188 -15.78 -14.14 -4.67
N GLY A 189 -16.62 -14.47 -3.70
CA GLY A 189 -16.79 -15.84 -3.22
C GLY A 189 -17.22 -16.86 -4.30
N GLY A 190 -17.93 -16.42 -5.33
CA GLY A 190 -18.31 -17.26 -6.46
C GLY A 190 -17.15 -17.72 -7.34
N PHE A 191 -16.02 -17.04 -7.30
CA PHE A 191 -14.86 -17.39 -8.12
C PHE A 191 -13.99 -18.51 -7.52
N LEU A 192 -14.15 -18.82 -6.24
CA LEU A 192 -13.38 -19.90 -5.59
C LEU A 192 -13.59 -21.25 -6.31
N SER A 193 -14.82 -21.59 -6.68
CA SER A 193 -15.12 -22.84 -7.39
C SER A 193 -14.52 -22.86 -8.81
N ILE A 194 -14.54 -21.74 -9.50
CA ILE A 194 -13.94 -21.59 -10.84
C ILE A 194 -12.43 -21.76 -10.74
N ILE A 195 -11.79 -21.14 -9.76
CA ILE A 195 -10.33 -21.24 -9.54
C ILE A 195 -9.97 -22.69 -9.17
N GLU A 196 -10.76 -23.39 -8.34
CA GLU A 196 -10.53 -24.81 -8.03
C GLU A 196 -10.55 -25.69 -9.28
N GLU A 197 -11.52 -25.49 -10.16
CA GLU A 197 -11.57 -26.24 -11.43
C GLU A 197 -10.35 -25.93 -12.31
N MET A 198 -9.96 -24.65 -12.41
CA MET A 198 -8.80 -24.25 -13.20
C MET A 198 -7.47 -24.77 -12.61
N LYS A 199 -7.36 -24.94 -11.30
CA LYS A 199 -6.21 -25.59 -10.67
C LYS A 199 -6.00 -27.01 -11.20
N LEU A 200 -7.09 -27.78 -11.28
CA LEU A 200 -7.07 -29.13 -11.83
C LEU A 200 -6.67 -29.14 -13.31
N GLN A 201 -7.33 -28.29 -14.13
CA GLN A 201 -7.07 -28.22 -15.57
C GLN A 201 -5.64 -27.82 -15.90
N ARG A 202 -5.02 -26.94 -15.09
CA ARG A 202 -3.68 -26.38 -15.34
C ARG A 202 -2.56 -27.11 -14.61
N ASN A 203 -2.92 -28.04 -13.74
CA ASN A 203 -1.98 -28.71 -12.83
C ASN A 203 -1.12 -27.71 -12.01
N ILE A 204 -1.76 -26.65 -11.53
CA ILE A 204 -1.14 -25.62 -10.68
C ILE A 204 -1.85 -25.65 -9.31
N TRP A 205 -1.09 -26.00 -8.27
CA TRP A 205 -1.64 -26.26 -6.95
C TRP A 205 -1.22 -25.19 -5.95
N PHE A 206 -2.19 -24.66 -5.22
CA PHE A 206 -2.04 -23.81 -4.03
C PHE A 206 -3.27 -24.00 -3.13
N GLN A 207 -3.13 -23.69 -1.87
CA GLN A 207 -4.28 -23.68 -0.96
C GLN A 207 -4.95 -22.31 -0.98
N PHE A 208 -6.26 -22.27 -0.80
CA PHE A 208 -6.90 -21.01 -0.43
C PHE A 208 -6.56 -20.70 1.02
N ALA A 209 -6.20 -19.46 1.27
CA ALA A 209 -5.94 -18.98 2.61
C ALA A 209 -7.20 -19.09 3.47
N LYS A 210 -6.98 -19.25 4.77
CA LYS A 210 -8.00 -19.30 5.80
C LYS A 210 -7.64 -18.32 6.91
N LYS A 211 -8.65 -17.87 7.64
CA LYS A 211 -8.40 -17.19 8.91
C LYS A 211 -7.94 -18.20 9.96
N PRO A 212 -7.08 -17.79 10.91
CA PRO A 212 -6.69 -18.64 12.02
C PRO A 212 -7.90 -19.27 12.72
N GLY A 213 -7.90 -20.60 12.85
CA GLY A 213 -8.99 -21.35 13.44
C GLY A 213 -10.24 -21.59 12.55
N SER A 214 -10.27 -21.05 11.32
CA SER A 214 -11.36 -21.31 10.36
C SER A 214 -11.12 -22.59 9.56
N LYS A 215 -12.22 -23.30 9.25
CA LYS A 215 -12.21 -24.43 8.32
C LYS A 215 -12.61 -24.01 6.89
N GLU A 216 -13.23 -22.84 6.75
CA GLU A 216 -13.74 -22.34 5.47
C GLU A 216 -12.62 -21.69 4.65
N PRO A 217 -12.52 -22.00 3.34
CA PRO A 217 -11.58 -21.35 2.44
C PRO A 217 -12.00 -19.92 2.12
N GLY A 218 -10.99 -19.06 1.88
CA GLY A 218 -11.17 -17.66 1.61
C GLY A 218 -11.16 -16.79 2.87
N ILE A 219 -10.94 -15.51 2.67
CA ILE A 219 -10.87 -14.51 3.74
C ILE A 219 -12.14 -13.67 3.71
N ARG A 220 -12.96 -13.79 4.75
CA ARG A 220 -14.17 -12.96 4.90
C ARG A 220 -13.86 -11.82 5.87
N PRO A 221 -13.81 -10.56 5.42
CA PRO A 221 -13.63 -9.43 6.31
C PRO A 221 -14.88 -9.28 7.19
N ILE A 222 -14.68 -9.18 8.51
CA ILE A 222 -15.77 -9.04 9.50
C ILE A 222 -15.79 -7.63 10.08
N LYS A 223 -14.62 -7.00 10.19
CA LYS A 223 -14.44 -5.67 10.77
C LYS A 223 -14.17 -4.66 9.65
N ASP A 224 -14.37 -3.37 9.97
CA ASP A 224 -14.01 -2.30 9.05
C ASP A 224 -12.50 -2.29 8.74
N LYS A 225 -12.14 -1.67 7.64
CA LYS A 225 -10.79 -1.63 7.09
C LYS A 225 -9.77 -1.04 8.08
N VAL A 226 -10.10 0.10 8.69
CA VAL A 226 -9.19 0.80 9.63
C VAL A 226 -8.93 -0.07 10.84
N HIS A 227 -9.96 -0.70 11.40
CA HIS A 227 -9.79 -1.57 12.56
C HIS A 227 -8.89 -2.78 12.23
N ARG A 228 -9.08 -3.42 11.05
CA ARG A 228 -8.22 -4.53 10.61
C ARG A 228 -6.76 -4.09 10.47
N PHE A 229 -6.55 -2.91 9.88
CA PHE A 229 -5.22 -2.35 9.71
C PHE A 229 -4.53 -2.06 11.06
N VAL A 230 -5.21 -1.35 11.95
CA VAL A 230 -4.67 -0.96 13.27
C VAL A 230 -4.34 -2.18 14.13
N THR A 231 -5.13 -3.24 14.02
CA THR A 231 -4.92 -4.45 14.85
C THR A 231 -3.97 -5.46 14.24
N GLY A 232 -3.90 -5.54 12.90
CA GLY A 232 -3.14 -6.59 12.19
C GLY A 232 -1.87 -6.10 11.49
N VAL A 233 -1.91 -4.92 10.87
CA VAL A 233 -0.85 -4.42 9.98
C VAL A 233 0.02 -3.37 10.66
N GLN A 234 -0.57 -2.35 11.26
CA GLN A 234 0.16 -1.23 11.89
C GLN A 234 1.23 -1.69 12.89
N PRO A 235 0.96 -2.66 13.80
CA PRO A 235 2.00 -3.13 14.72
C PRO A 235 3.23 -3.69 14.01
N LYS A 236 3.04 -4.32 12.86
CA LYS A 236 4.17 -4.85 12.06
C LYS A 236 4.97 -3.75 11.40
N PHE A 237 4.35 -2.66 10.93
CA PHE A 237 5.07 -1.47 10.49
C PHE A 237 5.91 -0.88 11.62
N LYS A 238 5.31 -0.65 12.78
CA LYS A 238 6.02 -0.10 13.96
C LYS A 238 7.15 -0.99 14.47
N GLN A 239 7.08 -2.30 14.21
CA GLN A 239 8.15 -3.26 14.52
C GLN A 239 9.19 -3.39 13.39
N GLY A 240 9.04 -2.68 12.26
CA GLY A 240 9.92 -2.80 11.10
C GLY A 240 9.85 -4.16 10.40
N LYS A 241 8.68 -4.82 10.42
CA LYS A 241 8.47 -6.17 9.89
C LYS A 241 7.90 -6.20 8.47
N ILE A 242 7.57 -5.04 7.87
CA ILE A 242 7.06 -4.94 6.51
C ILE A 242 8.10 -4.23 5.65
N TRP A 243 8.46 -4.88 4.54
CA TRP A 243 9.55 -4.45 3.68
C TRP A 243 9.10 -4.34 2.23
N PHE A 244 9.43 -3.23 1.59
CA PHE A 244 9.16 -3.00 0.18
C PHE A 244 10.44 -3.08 -0.64
N PRO A 245 10.39 -3.56 -1.89
CA PRO A 245 11.55 -3.56 -2.75
C PRO A 245 11.89 -2.12 -3.14
N LYS A 246 13.19 -1.80 -3.24
CA LYS A 246 13.67 -0.48 -3.64
C LYS A 246 13.11 -0.09 -5.02
N PRO A 247 12.37 1.04 -5.12
CA PRO A 247 11.69 1.45 -6.36
C PRO A 247 12.64 1.60 -7.54
N GLU A 248 13.84 2.14 -7.33
CA GLU A 248 14.84 2.33 -8.36
C GLU A 248 15.31 1.03 -9.00
N ILE A 249 15.29 -0.09 -8.26
CA ILE A 249 15.67 -1.41 -8.78
C ILE A 249 14.50 -2.03 -9.54
N VAL A 250 13.30 -2.02 -8.95
CA VAL A 250 12.14 -2.69 -9.58
C VAL A 250 11.59 -1.94 -10.77
N LYS A 251 11.79 -0.63 -10.86
CA LYS A 251 11.35 0.19 -12.00
C LYS A 251 11.88 -0.31 -13.33
N SER A 252 13.13 -0.77 -13.37
CA SER A 252 13.77 -1.29 -14.57
C SER A 252 13.59 -2.79 -14.78
N SER A 253 13.45 -3.57 -13.69
CA SER A 253 13.42 -5.03 -13.74
C SER A 253 12.01 -5.63 -13.69
N ASN A 254 11.07 -4.98 -13.00
CA ASN A 254 9.69 -5.42 -12.84
C ASN A 254 8.74 -4.22 -12.68
N TYR A 255 8.36 -3.62 -13.80
CA TYR A 255 7.53 -2.40 -13.82
C TYR A 255 6.16 -2.59 -13.16
N ARG A 256 5.56 -3.79 -13.24
CA ARG A 256 4.27 -4.09 -12.57
C ARG A 256 4.40 -4.01 -11.04
N LEU A 257 5.48 -4.56 -10.51
CA LEU A 257 5.77 -4.48 -9.08
C LEU A 257 6.07 -3.04 -8.66
N PHE A 258 6.77 -2.27 -9.50
CA PHE A 258 7.03 -0.85 -9.27
C PHE A 258 5.70 -0.07 -9.14
N GLU A 259 4.76 -0.25 -10.06
CA GLU A 259 3.43 0.41 -9.99
C GLU A 259 2.66 0.01 -8.72
N LEU A 260 2.70 -1.26 -8.31
CA LEU A 260 2.08 -1.71 -7.07
C LEU A 260 2.71 -1.05 -5.84
N VAL A 261 4.05 -0.96 -5.79
CA VAL A 261 4.77 -0.31 -4.68
C VAL A 261 4.39 1.17 -4.60
N GLU A 262 4.41 1.89 -5.72
CA GLU A 262 4.03 3.30 -5.78
C GLU A 262 2.59 3.53 -5.29
N GLU A 263 1.63 2.70 -5.73
CA GLU A 263 0.25 2.82 -5.27
C GLU A 263 0.12 2.51 -3.79
N MET A 264 0.76 1.45 -3.29
CA MET A 264 0.72 1.08 -1.88
C MET A 264 1.31 2.16 -0.97
N ILE A 265 2.45 2.74 -1.35
CA ILE A 265 3.05 3.86 -0.60
C ILE A 265 2.18 5.11 -0.67
N ASN A 266 1.58 5.41 -1.84
CA ASN A 266 0.65 6.52 -1.99
C ASN A 266 -0.59 6.37 -1.10
N GLU A 267 -1.18 5.17 -1.02
CA GLU A 267 -2.29 4.88 -0.13
C GLU A 267 -1.88 4.99 1.34
N LEU A 268 -0.76 4.39 1.75
CA LEU A 268 -0.26 4.43 3.14
C LEU A 268 0.01 5.86 3.60
N SER A 269 0.54 6.72 2.73
CA SER A 269 0.83 8.13 3.05
C SER A 269 -0.41 8.99 3.35
N LYS A 270 -1.61 8.47 3.07
CA LYS A 270 -2.90 9.15 3.25
C LYS A 270 -3.84 8.40 4.19
N PHE A 271 -3.44 7.24 4.69
CA PHE A 271 -4.30 6.37 5.48
C PHE A 271 -4.30 6.79 6.95
N THR A 272 -5.44 7.26 7.44
CA THR A 272 -5.57 7.87 8.76
C THR A 272 -6.60 7.15 9.64
N MET A 273 -6.47 7.33 10.96
CA MET A 273 -7.39 6.79 11.95
C MET A 273 -8.81 7.38 11.85
N ALA A 274 -8.91 8.67 11.58
CA ALA A 274 -10.17 9.42 11.68
C ALA A 274 -11.08 9.31 10.45
N GLY A 275 -10.54 8.89 9.31
CA GLY A 275 -11.25 9.01 8.05
C GLY A 275 -11.49 7.71 7.32
N GLY A 276 -10.88 6.61 7.78
CA GLY A 276 -10.75 5.57 6.77
C GLY A 276 -10.32 6.27 5.50
N VAL A 277 -10.74 5.89 4.42
CA VAL A 277 -10.33 6.33 3.10
C VAL A 277 -11.07 7.57 2.56
N THR A 278 -11.52 8.51 3.37
CA THR A 278 -12.32 9.66 2.88
C THR A 278 -11.59 10.58 1.90
N SER A 279 -10.27 10.50 1.81
CA SER A 279 -9.46 11.24 0.82
C SER A 279 -8.90 10.35 -0.30
N LEU A 280 -8.96 9.03 -0.15
CA LEU A 280 -8.47 8.09 -1.16
C LEU A 280 -9.65 7.69 -2.06
N LYS A 281 -9.46 7.88 -3.34
CA LYS A 281 -10.39 7.41 -4.36
C LYS A 281 -10.29 5.89 -4.56
N HIS A 282 -9.15 5.31 -4.17
CA HIS A 282 -8.80 3.90 -4.26
C HIS A 282 -7.98 3.51 -3.03
N ASP A 283 -8.19 2.32 -2.50
CA ASP A 283 -7.53 1.77 -1.31
C ASP A 283 -7.29 0.24 -1.44
N ASP A 284 -7.26 -0.20 -2.69
CA ASP A 284 -7.22 -1.60 -3.07
C ASP A 284 -5.87 -2.27 -2.72
N ALA A 285 -4.78 -1.50 -2.69
CA ALA A 285 -3.46 -2.01 -2.34
C ALA A 285 -3.34 -2.27 -0.82
N ILE A 286 -3.88 -1.37 0.03
CA ILE A 286 -3.93 -1.58 1.48
C ILE A 286 -4.81 -2.77 1.84
N ASP A 287 -5.88 -3.06 1.09
CA ASP A 287 -6.73 -4.21 1.37
C ASP A 287 -5.99 -5.54 1.21
N THR A 288 -5.00 -5.61 0.33
CA THR A 288 -4.14 -6.81 0.25
C THR A 288 -3.26 -6.99 1.49
N LEU A 289 -2.79 -5.91 2.13
CA LEU A 289 -2.08 -5.97 3.41
C LEU A 289 -3.02 -6.41 4.55
N ASN A 290 -4.23 -5.84 4.60
CA ASN A 290 -5.25 -6.24 5.56
C ASN A 290 -5.58 -7.72 5.42
N GLN A 291 -5.79 -8.18 4.18
CA GLN A 291 -6.07 -9.57 3.91
C GLN A 291 -4.92 -10.48 4.35
N LEU A 292 -3.67 -10.10 4.03
CA LEU A 292 -2.49 -10.86 4.46
C LEU A 292 -2.44 -11.01 5.99
N SER A 293 -2.77 -9.95 6.75
CA SER A 293 -2.79 -9.97 8.20
C SER A 293 -3.87 -10.91 8.78
N GLU A 294 -4.91 -11.19 8.02
CA GLU A 294 -6.00 -12.09 8.41
C GLU A 294 -5.77 -13.55 7.97
N MET A 295 -4.75 -13.80 7.15
CA MET A 295 -4.37 -15.14 6.70
C MET A 295 -3.61 -15.90 7.78
N GLU A 296 -3.71 -17.22 7.75
CA GLU A 296 -2.87 -18.10 8.55
C GLU A 296 -1.48 -18.19 7.89
N LEU A 297 -0.50 -17.50 8.47
CA LEU A 297 0.86 -17.41 7.96
C LEU A 297 1.82 -18.24 8.82
N TYR A 298 2.71 -18.96 8.17
CA TYR A 298 3.77 -19.70 8.81
C TYR A 298 5.12 -19.16 8.36
N ALA A 299 6.02 -18.93 9.30
CA ALA A 299 7.41 -18.70 9.00
C ALA A 299 8.05 -20.02 8.51
N PRO A 300 9.04 -20.00 7.62
CA PRO A 300 9.81 -21.20 7.31
C PRO A 300 10.46 -21.73 8.58
N SER A 301 10.58 -23.08 8.69
CA SER A 301 11.37 -23.68 9.76
C SER A 301 12.82 -23.27 9.59
N ASP A 302 13.40 -22.80 10.67
CA ASP A 302 14.79 -22.40 10.72
C ASP A 302 15.68 -23.63 10.52
N ASP A 303 16.64 -23.56 9.64
CA ASP A 303 17.89 -24.31 9.61
C ASP A 303 18.64 -24.10 8.30
N SER A 304 18.07 -23.38 7.33
CA SER A 304 18.85 -22.92 6.20
C SER A 304 19.56 -21.62 6.59
N VAL A 305 20.86 -21.61 6.53
CA VAL A 305 21.76 -20.48 6.71
C VAL A 305 21.23 -19.28 5.94
N ILE A 306 20.47 -18.42 6.62
CA ILE A 306 20.09 -17.13 6.08
C ILE A 306 21.25 -16.20 6.38
N GLU A 307 21.99 -15.89 5.35
CA GLU A 307 23.01 -14.84 5.43
C GLU A 307 22.34 -13.53 5.87
N LYS A 308 22.63 -13.12 7.11
CA LYS A 308 22.09 -11.89 7.68
C LYS A 308 22.68 -10.71 6.94
N SER A 309 21.89 -10.08 6.10
CA SER A 309 22.22 -8.78 5.56
C SER A 309 21.83 -7.70 6.57
N VAL A 310 22.79 -6.93 7.01
CA VAL A 310 22.56 -5.77 7.88
C VAL A 310 22.27 -4.57 6.98
N VAL A 311 21.11 -3.95 7.17
CA VAL A 311 20.78 -2.67 6.54
C VAL A 311 21.42 -1.57 7.39
N THR A 312 22.42 -0.89 6.84
CA THR A 312 22.96 0.35 7.40
C THR A 312 22.37 1.55 6.66
N GLU A 313 22.47 2.75 7.20
CA GLU A 313 21.99 4.01 6.57
C GLU A 313 22.53 4.26 5.14
N GLY A 314 23.48 3.48 4.67
CA GLY A 314 24.05 3.53 3.32
C GLY A 314 23.66 2.38 2.39
N GLY A 315 22.75 1.49 2.78
CA GLY A 315 22.35 0.32 1.99
C GLY A 315 22.73 -1.01 2.64
N LEU A 316 22.27 -2.12 2.01
CA LEU A 316 22.53 -3.47 2.48
C LEU A 316 24.03 -3.76 2.46
N VAL A 317 24.61 -4.00 3.61
CA VAL A 317 25.97 -4.54 3.74
C VAL A 317 25.87 -6.02 4.10
N TRP A 318 26.44 -6.84 3.27
CA TRP A 318 26.57 -8.26 3.47
C TRP A 318 27.55 -8.54 4.63
N THR A 319 27.12 -9.22 5.66
CA THR A 319 28.03 -9.72 6.72
C THR A 319 27.82 -11.23 6.80
N GLY A 320 28.88 -11.95 6.51
CA GLY A 320 28.94 -13.40 6.36
C GLY A 320 28.34 -14.24 7.49
N ILE A 321 28.40 -15.52 7.29
CA ILE A 321 27.93 -16.59 8.18
C ILE A 321 28.40 -16.33 9.59
N TRP A 322 27.48 -16.15 10.54
CA TRP A 322 27.80 -16.27 11.95
C TRP A 322 27.82 -17.76 12.26
N GLU A 323 28.99 -18.34 12.37
CA GLU A 323 29.14 -19.58 13.13
C GLU A 323 28.85 -19.21 14.58
N ASP A 324 27.84 -19.83 15.17
CA ASP A 324 27.66 -19.79 16.61
C ASP A 324 28.92 -20.40 17.21
N GLU A 325 29.72 -19.58 17.89
CA GLU A 325 30.71 -20.08 18.83
C GLU A 325 29.95 -20.74 19.99
N GLU A 326 29.55 -21.99 19.77
CA GLU A 326 29.13 -22.85 20.87
C GLU A 326 30.37 -23.15 21.73
N ASP A 327 30.29 -22.63 22.94
CA ASP A 327 30.88 -23.16 24.17
C ASP A 327 31.88 -24.31 24.03
N SER A 328 33.15 -23.97 23.93
CA SER A 328 34.23 -24.85 24.26
C SER A 328 34.85 -24.54 25.64
N GLU A 329 34.03 -24.37 26.66
CA GLU A 329 34.51 -24.37 28.05
C GLU A 329 33.60 -25.16 28.95
N TYR A 330 33.71 -26.50 28.91
CA TYR A 330 33.50 -27.39 30.06
C TYR A 330 33.90 -28.84 29.68
N ARG A 331 35.21 -29.06 29.59
CA ARG A 331 35.83 -30.35 29.89
C ARG A 331 37.28 -30.14 30.32
N GLY A 332 37.48 -30.04 31.59
CA GLY A 332 38.74 -30.18 32.30
C GLY A 332 38.41 -30.54 33.73
#